data_47945469cedea24258d601209d319f66
#
_entry.id   47945469cedea24258d601209d319f66
#
_cell.length_a   1.000
_cell.length_b   1.000
_cell.length_c   1.000
_cell.angle_alpha   90.00
_cell.angle_beta   90.00
_cell.angle_gamma   90.00
#
_symmetry.space_group_name_H-M   'P 1'
#
loop_
_entity.id
_entity.type
_entity.pdbx_description
1 polymer ?
#
loop_
_entity_poly.entity_id
_entity_poly.type
_entity_poly.pdbx_seq_one_letter_code
_entity_poly.pdbx_strand_id
1 'polypeptide(L)'
;MRSVKSFIAAGTVTLLSQAAFAADMAIAPPPYAPPVVEDFGGWYLRGDIGFSNQRVDRLNNALDATLTSSVQTNNFNTAGFFGLGVGYKVNNWFRADVTGEYRGNSQFHGTDRITYPGGVGIDTYHGTKNEWVVLANAYVDLGTWWCVTPFIGAGVGGARVAINGFTDQGIANNGGGAVPGLAYGDNTAKWNLAWA
;
A
#
# COMPACT_ATOMS: atom_id res chain seq x y z
N MET A 1 -9.87 13.74 31.16
CA MET A 1 -8.45 13.74 31.49
C MET A 1 -8.17 12.68 32.54
N ARG A 2 -7.92 11.45 32.14
CA ARG A 2 -7.45 10.38 33.03
C ARG A 2 -6.61 9.40 32.24
N SER A 3 -5.33 9.45 32.52
CA SER A 3 -4.42 8.36 32.80
C SER A 3 -3.87 7.53 31.64
N VAL A 4 -2.81 8.06 31.02
CA VAL A 4 -1.86 7.36 30.14
C VAL A 4 -0.53 7.19 30.90
N LYS A 5 -0.55 6.78 32.17
CA LYS A 5 0.67 6.68 32.99
C LYS A 5 1.04 5.28 33.47
N SER A 6 0.48 4.21 32.91
CA SER A 6 0.68 2.88 33.50
C SER A 6 1.34 1.82 32.61
N PHE A 7 1.96 2.16 31.47
CA PHE A 7 2.58 1.16 30.61
C PHE A 7 4.11 1.26 30.42
N ILE A 8 4.82 2.04 31.24
CA ILE A 8 6.30 2.17 31.14
C ILE A 8 7.06 1.43 32.27
N ALA A 9 6.40 0.69 33.13
CA ALA A 9 7.05 0.09 34.30
C ALA A 9 7.32 -1.41 34.25
N ALA A 10 7.18 -2.09 33.09
CA ALA A 10 7.38 -3.54 32.99
C ALA A 10 8.59 -3.99 32.15
N GLY A 11 9.49 -3.12 31.77
CA GLY A 11 10.60 -3.43 30.86
C GLY A 11 12.02 -3.43 31.43
N THR A 12 12.23 -3.28 32.73
CA THR A 12 13.58 -3.01 33.27
C THR A 12 14.09 -3.92 34.40
N VAL A 13 13.65 -5.17 34.49
CA VAL A 13 14.14 -6.07 35.55
C VAL A 13 14.58 -7.43 35.02
N THR A 14 15.44 -7.52 34.02
CA THR A 14 16.09 -8.80 33.65
C THR A 14 17.53 -8.67 33.15
N LEU A 15 18.31 -7.73 33.65
CA LEU A 15 19.72 -7.59 33.26
C LEU A 15 20.71 -7.54 34.43
N LEU A 16 20.50 -8.30 35.51
CA LEU A 16 21.49 -8.41 36.58
C LEU A 16 21.52 -9.82 37.15
N SER A 17 22.15 -10.78 36.47
CA SER A 17 22.77 -11.94 37.13
C SER A 17 23.73 -12.64 36.15
N GLN A 18 24.94 -12.15 36.03
CA GLN A 18 26.09 -12.94 35.57
C GLN A 18 27.09 -12.94 36.72
N ALA A 19 27.03 -13.98 37.54
CA ALA A 19 28.02 -14.24 38.53
C ALA A 19 29.32 -14.69 37.85
N ALA A 20 30.42 -14.01 38.21
CA ALA A 20 31.77 -14.33 37.79
C ALA A 20 32.18 -15.69 38.38
N PHE A 21 32.55 -16.64 37.53
CA PHE A 21 33.40 -17.76 37.85
C PHE A 21 34.77 -17.52 37.21
N ALA A 22 35.68 -17.00 38.03
CA ALA A 22 37.08 -17.02 37.71
C ALA A 22 37.69 -18.25 38.40
N ALA A 23 38.28 -19.13 37.64
CA ALA A 23 39.44 -19.98 37.91
C ALA A 23 39.27 -21.36 37.26
N ASP A 24 39.77 -21.50 36.07
CA ASP A 24 40.75 -22.55 35.71
C ASP A 24 41.27 -22.22 34.31
N MET A 25 42.56 -21.93 34.19
CA MET A 25 43.15 -21.65 32.89
C MET A 25 43.36 -22.95 32.14
N ALA A 26 42.34 -23.41 31.49
CA ALA A 26 42.45 -24.41 30.43
C ALA A 26 43.12 -23.75 29.21
N ILE A 27 44.15 -24.42 28.67
CA ILE A 27 44.86 -24.05 27.43
C ILE A 27 43.87 -23.50 26.41
N ALA A 28 44.10 -22.24 26.01
CA ALA A 28 43.22 -21.57 25.03
C ALA A 28 43.02 -22.49 23.79
N PRO A 29 41.84 -22.89 23.46
CA PRO A 29 41.59 -23.57 22.18
C PRO A 29 42.10 -22.71 21.05
N PRO A 30 42.62 -23.28 19.95
CA PRO A 30 43.07 -22.55 18.80
C PRO A 30 41.98 -21.56 18.39
N PRO A 31 42.33 -20.35 17.93
CA PRO A 31 41.34 -19.35 17.56
C PRO A 31 40.36 -19.98 16.57
N TYR A 32 39.11 -20.10 17.00
CA TYR A 32 38.05 -20.58 16.17
C TYR A 32 37.91 -19.57 15.02
N ALA A 33 38.43 -19.96 13.84
CA ALA A 33 38.16 -19.18 12.65
C ALA A 33 36.62 -19.15 12.50
N PRO A 34 35.97 -17.99 12.56
CA PRO A 34 34.53 -17.95 12.35
C PRO A 34 34.23 -18.69 11.04
N PRO A 35 33.23 -19.59 11.01
CA PRO A 35 32.86 -20.25 9.78
C PRO A 35 32.68 -19.16 8.73
N VAL A 36 33.37 -19.33 7.59
CA VAL A 36 33.14 -18.50 6.43
C VAL A 36 31.64 -18.65 6.16
N VAL A 37 30.88 -17.61 6.48
CA VAL A 37 29.47 -17.55 6.10
C VAL A 37 29.51 -17.54 4.58
N GLU A 38 29.41 -18.70 3.96
CA GLU A 38 29.19 -18.78 2.53
C GLU A 38 27.90 -17.99 2.27
N ASP A 39 28.04 -16.89 1.58
CA ASP A 39 26.92 -16.07 1.18
C ASP A 39 26.12 -16.89 0.15
N PHE A 40 25.19 -17.68 0.66
CA PHE A 40 24.32 -18.48 -0.17
C PHE A 40 23.46 -17.54 -1.00
N GLY A 41 23.90 -17.28 -2.23
CA GLY A 41 22.98 -16.87 -3.27
C GLY A 41 21.84 -17.88 -3.29
N GLY A 42 20.61 -17.46 -3.12
CA GLY A 42 19.55 -18.43 -2.96
C GLY A 42 18.16 -17.84 -3.01
N TRP A 43 17.20 -18.74 -2.94
CA TRP A 43 15.79 -18.37 -2.88
C TRP A 43 15.46 -17.70 -1.56
N TYR A 44 14.62 -16.67 -1.63
CA TYR A 44 14.04 -16.03 -0.43
C TYR A 44 12.54 -15.79 -0.61
N LEU A 45 11.85 -15.72 0.52
CA LEU A 45 10.46 -15.33 0.58
C LEU A 45 10.38 -13.90 1.10
N ARG A 46 9.42 -13.15 0.58
CA ARG A 46 9.11 -11.79 1.00
C ARG A 46 7.65 -11.71 1.40
N GLY A 47 7.38 -10.97 2.47
CA GLY A 47 6.04 -10.61 2.89
C GLY A 47 5.94 -9.12 3.13
N ASP A 48 4.89 -8.50 2.61
CA ASP A 48 4.62 -7.08 2.75
C ASP A 48 3.24 -6.89 3.36
N ILE A 49 3.11 -5.97 4.31
CA ILE A 49 1.85 -5.56 4.91
C ILE A 49 1.88 -4.06 5.14
N GLY A 50 0.76 -3.40 4.89
CA GLY A 50 0.68 -1.96 5.11
C GLY A 50 -0.68 -1.38 4.78
N PHE A 51 -0.70 -0.07 4.64
CA PHE A 51 -1.89 0.70 4.30
C PHE A 51 -1.67 1.49 3.02
N SER A 52 -2.66 1.47 2.15
CA SER A 52 -2.67 2.21 0.88
C SER A 52 -3.59 3.41 1.01
N ASN A 53 -3.06 4.59 0.78
CA ASN A 53 -3.82 5.83 0.68
C ASN A 53 -3.89 6.24 -0.79
N GLN A 54 -5.07 6.21 -1.36
CA GLN A 54 -5.29 6.48 -2.78
C GLN A 54 -5.96 7.84 -2.96
N ARG A 55 -5.62 8.53 -4.06
CA ARG A 55 -6.24 9.79 -4.43
C ARG A 55 -6.82 9.69 -5.83
N VAL A 56 -7.92 10.39 -6.04
CA VAL A 56 -8.48 10.66 -7.36
C VAL A 56 -8.43 12.15 -7.56
N ASP A 57 -7.69 12.58 -8.55
CA ASP A 57 -7.56 14.00 -8.86
C ASP A 57 -8.83 14.51 -9.56
N ARG A 58 -9.42 13.70 -10.44
CA ARG A 58 -10.62 14.07 -11.18
C ARG A 58 -11.40 12.84 -11.65
N LEU A 59 -12.71 12.93 -11.57
CA LEU A 59 -13.63 12.05 -12.31
C LEU A 59 -14.03 12.74 -13.60
N ASN A 60 -13.97 12.02 -14.70
CA ASN A 60 -14.47 12.50 -15.99
C ASN A 60 -15.82 11.84 -16.26
N ASN A 61 -16.83 12.66 -16.53
CA ASN A 61 -18.16 12.22 -16.94
C ASN A 61 -18.34 12.48 -18.43
N ALA A 62 -19.13 11.64 -19.09
CA ALA A 62 -19.47 11.83 -20.50
C ALA A 62 -20.19 13.16 -20.78
N LEU A 63 -20.82 13.74 -19.78
CA LEU A 63 -21.55 15.01 -19.86
C LEU A 63 -20.67 16.24 -19.51
N ASP A 64 -19.41 16.06 -19.13
CA ASP A 64 -18.52 17.18 -18.75
C ASP A 64 -18.47 18.30 -19.81
N ALA A 65 -18.54 17.93 -21.09
CA ALA A 65 -18.54 18.91 -22.20
C ALA A 65 -19.78 19.83 -22.24
N THR A 66 -20.87 19.44 -21.57
CA THR A 66 -22.12 20.21 -21.50
C THR A 66 -22.22 21.09 -20.25
N LEU A 67 -21.27 20.95 -19.33
CA LEU A 67 -21.25 21.66 -18.05
C LEU A 67 -20.57 23.02 -18.21
N THR A 68 -21.12 24.02 -17.54
CA THR A 68 -20.49 25.33 -17.41
C THR A 68 -19.40 25.33 -16.33
N SER A 69 -19.60 24.55 -15.30
CA SER A 69 -18.68 24.39 -14.16
C SER A 69 -18.93 23.09 -13.45
N SER A 70 -17.86 22.47 -12.95
CA SER A 70 -17.90 21.29 -12.07
C SER A 70 -16.90 21.50 -10.95
N VAL A 71 -17.33 21.31 -9.71
CA VAL A 71 -16.50 21.35 -8.50
C VAL A 71 -16.60 19.99 -7.81
N GLN A 72 -15.52 19.25 -7.85
CA GLN A 72 -15.45 17.87 -7.36
C GLN A 72 -14.70 17.78 -6.03
N THR A 73 -15.22 16.96 -5.14
CA THR A 73 -14.52 16.54 -3.92
C THR A 73 -14.55 15.01 -3.89
N ASN A 74 -13.39 14.41 -4.11
CA ASN A 74 -13.25 12.95 -4.24
C ASN A 74 -12.32 12.42 -3.16
N ASN A 75 -12.72 11.36 -2.49
CA ASN A 75 -11.92 10.75 -1.43
C ASN A 75 -12.02 9.23 -1.44
N PHE A 76 -10.89 8.58 -1.14
CA PHE A 76 -10.83 7.16 -0.83
C PHE A 76 -10.52 6.96 0.64
N ASN A 77 -11.16 6.01 1.26
CA ASN A 77 -10.74 5.56 2.57
C ASN A 77 -9.43 4.77 2.45
N THR A 78 -8.61 4.88 3.49
CA THR A 78 -7.39 4.06 3.60
C THR A 78 -7.77 2.58 3.63
N ALA A 79 -7.13 1.77 2.79
CA ALA A 79 -7.31 0.34 2.74
C ALA A 79 -6.00 -0.38 3.15
N GLY A 80 -6.12 -1.49 3.86
CA GLY A 80 -5.00 -2.36 4.14
C GLY A 80 -4.57 -3.11 2.88
N PHE A 81 -3.28 -3.42 2.78
CA PHE A 81 -2.76 -4.32 1.77
C PHE A 81 -1.86 -5.39 2.40
N PHE A 82 -1.79 -6.52 1.74
CA PHE A 82 -0.81 -7.56 2.03
C PHE A 82 -0.25 -8.12 0.73
N GLY A 83 1.00 -8.48 0.76
CA GLY A 83 1.71 -9.03 -0.38
C GLY A 83 2.61 -10.19 0.01
N LEU A 84 2.85 -11.08 -0.93
CA LEU A 84 3.83 -12.15 -0.83
C LEU A 84 4.68 -12.15 -2.10
N GLY A 85 5.93 -12.55 -1.95
CA GLY A 85 6.86 -12.65 -3.06
C GLY A 85 7.84 -13.78 -2.87
N VAL A 86 8.37 -14.23 -3.99
CA VAL A 86 9.48 -15.16 -4.05
C VAL A 86 10.58 -14.53 -4.90
N GLY A 87 11.78 -14.58 -4.39
CA GLY A 87 12.93 -14.01 -5.07
C GLY A 87 14.15 -14.90 -5.03
N TYR A 88 15.11 -14.50 -5.83
CA TYR A 88 16.40 -15.14 -5.91
C TYR A 88 17.54 -14.13 -5.82
N LYS A 89 18.44 -14.35 -4.88
CA LYS A 89 19.66 -13.59 -4.73
C LYS A 89 20.72 -14.20 -5.66
N VAL A 90 21.05 -13.50 -6.72
CA VAL A 90 21.95 -13.97 -7.75
C VAL A 90 23.41 -13.88 -7.26
N ASN A 91 23.71 -12.80 -6.53
CA ASN A 91 25.03 -12.55 -5.95
C ASN A 91 24.90 -11.52 -4.79
N ASN A 92 26.02 -11.07 -4.24
CA ASN A 92 26.04 -10.19 -3.06
C ASN A 92 25.46 -8.78 -3.29
N TRP A 93 25.26 -8.41 -4.55
CA TRP A 93 24.79 -7.07 -4.90
C TRP A 93 23.53 -7.07 -5.78
N PHE A 94 23.10 -8.22 -6.31
CA PHE A 94 21.95 -8.28 -7.20
C PHE A 94 20.96 -9.36 -6.78
N ARG A 95 19.70 -8.99 -6.71
CA ARG A 95 18.57 -9.89 -6.45
C ARG A 95 17.36 -9.48 -7.28
N ALA A 96 16.51 -10.45 -7.57
CA ALA A 96 15.27 -10.25 -8.27
C ALA A 96 14.14 -11.03 -7.59
N ASP A 97 12.92 -10.51 -7.66
CA ASP A 97 11.74 -11.20 -7.14
C ASP A 97 10.51 -10.98 -8.00
N VAL A 98 9.50 -11.81 -7.74
CA VAL A 98 8.14 -11.62 -8.22
C VAL A 98 7.27 -11.50 -6.99
N THR A 99 6.48 -10.43 -6.96
CA THR A 99 5.56 -10.13 -5.85
C THR A 99 4.13 -10.12 -6.35
N GLY A 100 3.22 -10.65 -5.53
CA GLY A 100 1.78 -10.50 -5.67
C GLY A 100 1.22 -9.77 -4.48
N GLU A 101 0.47 -8.71 -4.69
CA GLU A 101 -0.09 -7.86 -3.65
C GLU A 101 -1.60 -7.72 -3.85
N TYR A 102 -2.33 -7.86 -2.76
CA TYR A 102 -3.75 -7.57 -2.72
C TYR A 102 -3.99 -6.32 -1.86
N ARG A 103 -4.61 -5.32 -2.47
CA ARG A 103 -5.08 -4.11 -1.82
C ARG A 103 -6.57 -4.24 -1.59
N GLY A 104 -6.96 -4.28 -0.32
CA GLY A 104 -8.33 -4.52 0.12
C GLY A 104 -9.29 -3.43 -0.32
N ASN A 105 -10.56 -3.64 0.01
CA ASN A 105 -11.64 -2.75 -0.37
C ASN A 105 -11.42 -1.32 0.16
N SER A 106 -11.21 -0.39 -0.75
CA SER A 106 -11.19 1.05 -0.50
C SER A 106 -12.53 1.64 -0.91
N GLN A 107 -13.25 2.24 0.01
CA GLN A 107 -14.52 2.91 -0.28
C GLN A 107 -14.24 4.26 -0.92
N PHE A 108 -14.87 4.48 -2.05
CA PHE A 108 -14.89 5.75 -2.76
C PHE A 108 -16.12 6.55 -2.35
N HIS A 109 -15.90 7.80 -1.99
CA HIS A 109 -16.93 8.80 -1.77
C HIS A 109 -16.57 10.02 -2.60
N GLY A 110 -17.49 10.45 -3.46
CA GLY A 110 -17.33 11.63 -4.27
C GLY A 110 -18.57 12.51 -4.20
N THR A 111 -18.36 13.82 -4.32
CA THR A 111 -19.44 14.78 -4.52
C THR A 111 -19.03 15.72 -5.62
N ASP A 112 -19.93 15.94 -6.57
CA ASP A 112 -19.74 16.88 -7.66
C ASP A 112 -20.88 17.90 -7.64
N ARG A 113 -20.51 19.18 -7.63
CA ARG A 113 -21.44 20.28 -7.84
C ARG A 113 -21.32 20.77 -9.26
N ILE A 114 -22.34 20.52 -10.04
CA ILE A 114 -22.40 20.84 -11.47
C ILE A 114 -23.26 22.06 -11.73
N THR A 115 -22.86 22.85 -12.70
CA THR A 115 -23.65 23.95 -13.26
C THR A 115 -23.76 23.74 -14.76
N TYR A 116 -24.97 23.80 -15.26
CA TYR A 116 -25.28 23.65 -16.68
C TYR A 116 -26.24 24.75 -17.16
N PRO A 117 -26.38 24.98 -18.47
CA PRO A 117 -27.35 25.95 -18.98
C PRO A 117 -28.77 25.58 -18.52
N GLY A 118 -29.34 26.40 -17.66
CA GLY A 118 -30.69 26.19 -17.10
C GLY A 118 -30.76 25.65 -15.68
N GLY A 119 -29.63 25.36 -15.01
CA GLY A 119 -29.72 24.85 -13.64
C GLY A 119 -28.40 24.50 -12.97
N VAL A 120 -28.56 23.97 -11.78
CA VAL A 120 -27.47 23.43 -10.96
C VAL A 120 -27.84 22.04 -10.48
N GLY A 121 -26.84 21.21 -10.22
CA GLY A 121 -27.02 19.88 -9.68
C GLY A 121 -25.94 19.55 -8.64
N ILE A 122 -26.23 18.54 -7.85
CA ILE A 122 -25.26 17.92 -6.92
C ILE A 122 -25.35 16.43 -7.15
N ASP A 123 -24.24 15.80 -7.46
CA ASP A 123 -24.12 14.36 -7.61
C ASP A 123 -23.27 13.81 -6.48
N THR A 124 -23.68 12.69 -5.92
CA THR A 124 -22.97 11.98 -4.85
C THR A 124 -22.65 10.58 -5.33
N TYR A 125 -21.37 10.26 -5.32
CA TYR A 125 -20.84 9.00 -5.81
C TYR A 125 -20.40 8.11 -4.67
N HIS A 126 -20.76 6.84 -4.75
CA HIS A 126 -20.27 5.79 -3.87
C HIS A 126 -19.76 4.62 -4.70
N GLY A 127 -18.74 3.94 -4.22
CA GLY A 127 -18.21 2.76 -4.87
C GLY A 127 -17.15 2.08 -4.02
N THR A 128 -16.79 0.88 -4.37
CA THR A 128 -15.74 0.11 -3.71
C THR A 128 -14.71 -0.31 -4.75
N LYS A 129 -13.44 -0.03 -4.45
CA LYS A 129 -12.30 -0.41 -5.28
C LYS A 129 -11.48 -1.49 -4.57
N ASN A 130 -11.11 -2.52 -5.29
CA ASN A 130 -10.05 -3.44 -4.89
C ASN A 130 -9.02 -3.61 -6.01
N GLU A 131 -7.83 -4.07 -5.65
CA GLU A 131 -6.73 -4.13 -6.59
C GLU A 131 -5.83 -5.34 -6.33
N TRP A 132 -5.46 -6.03 -7.41
CA TRP A 132 -4.40 -7.03 -7.43
C TRP A 132 -3.24 -6.48 -8.22
N VAL A 133 -2.04 -6.54 -7.65
CA VAL A 133 -0.81 -6.09 -8.29
C VAL A 133 0.17 -7.25 -8.36
N VAL A 134 0.74 -7.48 -9.52
CA VAL A 134 1.82 -8.44 -9.72
C VAL A 134 3.00 -7.71 -10.34
N LEU A 135 4.16 -7.76 -9.69
CA LEU A 135 5.36 -7.09 -10.14
C LEU A 135 6.53 -8.06 -10.24
N ALA A 136 7.32 -7.91 -11.28
CA ALA A 136 8.69 -8.42 -11.36
C ALA A 136 9.63 -7.28 -10.98
N ASN A 137 10.45 -7.50 -9.97
CA ASN A 137 11.32 -6.49 -9.39
C ASN A 137 12.79 -6.92 -9.50
N ALA A 138 13.67 -5.95 -9.65
CA ALA A 138 15.11 -6.12 -9.59
C ALA A 138 15.71 -5.12 -8.61
N TYR A 139 16.71 -5.56 -7.85
CA TYR A 139 17.34 -4.73 -6.81
C TYR A 139 18.85 -4.82 -6.90
N VAL A 140 19.48 -3.70 -6.60
CA VAL A 140 20.93 -3.60 -6.41
C VAL A 140 21.18 -3.23 -4.96
N ASP A 141 21.80 -4.13 -4.20
CA ASP A 141 22.20 -3.94 -2.82
C ASP A 141 23.52 -3.15 -2.79
N LEU A 142 23.56 -2.04 -2.05
CA LEU A 142 24.65 -1.07 -2.06
C LEU A 142 25.78 -1.39 -1.05
N GLY A 143 25.73 -2.57 -0.44
CA GLY A 143 26.64 -3.02 0.61
C GLY A 143 25.99 -2.99 1.98
N THR A 144 26.60 -3.72 2.92
CA THR A 144 26.08 -3.86 4.29
C THR A 144 26.95 -3.06 5.25
N TRP A 145 26.34 -2.14 6.00
CA TRP A 145 26.97 -1.36 7.05
C TRP A 145 26.17 -1.54 8.34
N TRP A 146 26.83 -2.00 9.39
CA TRP A 146 26.20 -2.14 10.71
C TRP A 146 24.87 -2.91 10.70
N CYS A 147 24.81 -4.03 9.99
CA CYS A 147 23.61 -4.87 9.80
C CYS A 147 22.49 -4.22 8.96
N VAL A 148 22.75 -3.12 8.28
CA VAL A 148 21.81 -2.48 7.35
C VAL A 148 22.35 -2.60 5.93
N THR A 149 21.54 -3.11 5.03
CA THR A 149 21.84 -3.22 3.58
C THR A 149 20.90 -2.33 2.80
N PRO A 150 21.29 -1.09 2.49
CA PRO A 150 20.50 -0.24 1.61
C PRO A 150 20.50 -0.79 0.19
N PHE A 151 19.41 -0.56 -0.53
CA PHE A 151 19.26 -1.02 -1.91
C PHE A 151 18.52 0.01 -2.75
N ILE A 152 18.70 -0.12 -4.07
CA ILE A 152 17.91 0.57 -5.09
C ILE A 152 17.22 -0.51 -5.91
N GLY A 153 15.96 -0.32 -6.23
CA GLY A 153 15.20 -1.29 -7.01
C GLY A 153 14.24 -0.63 -7.98
N ALA A 154 13.83 -1.41 -8.96
CA ALA A 154 12.76 -1.05 -9.86
C ALA A 154 11.93 -2.29 -10.18
N GLY A 155 10.64 -2.09 -10.40
CA GLY A 155 9.70 -3.15 -10.72
C GLY A 155 8.75 -2.77 -11.83
N VAL A 156 8.32 -3.77 -12.60
CA VAL A 156 7.31 -3.62 -13.65
C VAL A 156 6.36 -4.81 -13.64
N GLY A 157 5.11 -4.57 -13.96
CA GLY A 157 4.10 -5.62 -13.97
C GLY A 157 2.71 -5.12 -14.31
N GLY A 158 1.70 -5.76 -13.76
CA GLY A 158 0.30 -5.44 -13.99
C GLY A 158 -0.49 -5.26 -12.72
N ALA A 159 -1.42 -4.32 -12.74
CA ALA A 159 -2.41 -4.11 -11.71
C ALA A 159 -3.81 -4.34 -12.27
N ARG A 160 -4.56 -5.27 -11.67
CA ARG A 160 -5.98 -5.48 -11.94
C ARG A 160 -6.79 -4.67 -10.94
N VAL A 161 -7.38 -3.60 -11.43
CA VAL A 161 -8.26 -2.71 -10.64
C VAL A 161 -9.70 -3.13 -10.89
N ALA A 162 -10.44 -3.40 -9.83
CA ALA A 162 -11.87 -3.70 -9.90
C ALA A 162 -12.66 -2.65 -9.11
N ILE A 163 -13.74 -2.15 -9.74
CA ILE A 163 -14.68 -1.21 -9.14
C ILE A 163 -16.03 -1.92 -9.06
N ASN A 164 -16.60 -1.94 -7.87
CA ASN A 164 -17.86 -2.64 -7.60
C ASN A 164 -18.85 -1.71 -6.89
N GLY A 165 -20.14 -1.93 -7.16
CA GLY A 165 -21.22 -1.24 -6.47
C GLY A 165 -21.18 0.28 -6.66
N PHE A 166 -20.77 0.76 -7.83
CA PHE A 166 -20.76 2.19 -8.10
C PHE A 166 -22.19 2.70 -8.20
N THR A 167 -22.50 3.76 -7.44
CA THR A 167 -23.78 4.46 -7.47
C THR A 167 -23.55 5.94 -7.62
N ASP A 168 -24.43 6.56 -8.39
CA ASP A 168 -24.49 8.00 -8.60
C ASP A 168 -25.90 8.47 -8.20
N GLN A 169 -25.96 9.30 -7.17
CA GLN A 169 -27.21 9.90 -6.69
C GLN A 169 -27.15 11.40 -6.94
N GLY A 170 -27.94 11.85 -7.87
CA GLY A 170 -28.01 13.24 -8.27
C GLY A 170 -29.28 13.95 -7.83
N ILE A 171 -29.19 15.24 -7.57
CA ILE A 171 -30.32 16.16 -7.45
C ILE A 171 -30.06 17.33 -8.38
N ALA A 172 -30.89 17.46 -9.42
CA ALA A 172 -30.83 18.58 -10.34
C ALA A 172 -31.94 19.58 -10.04
N ASN A 173 -31.64 20.88 -10.12
CA ASN A 173 -32.62 21.96 -10.02
C ASN A 173 -32.54 22.82 -11.27
N ASN A 174 -33.57 22.77 -12.10
CA ASN A 174 -33.70 23.46 -13.39
C ASN A 174 -34.73 24.59 -13.36
N GLY A 175 -35.03 25.15 -12.18
CA GLY A 175 -36.02 26.22 -12.01
C GLY A 175 -37.46 25.72 -11.86
N GLY A 176 -37.74 24.46 -12.12
CA GLY A 176 -39.07 23.81 -11.93
C GLY A 176 -39.17 22.98 -10.66
N GLY A 177 -38.12 22.94 -9.84
CA GLY A 177 -38.04 22.15 -8.63
C GLY A 177 -36.86 21.18 -8.66
N ALA A 178 -36.64 20.49 -7.53
CA ALA A 178 -35.58 19.48 -7.40
C ALA A 178 -36.03 18.17 -8.04
N VAL A 179 -35.21 17.64 -8.96
CA VAL A 179 -35.43 16.36 -9.63
C VAL A 179 -34.33 15.40 -9.17
N PRO A 180 -34.68 14.35 -8.39
CA PRO A 180 -33.71 13.33 -8.00
C PRO A 180 -33.41 12.39 -9.16
N GLY A 181 -32.15 11.97 -9.27
CA GLY A 181 -31.66 10.94 -10.18
C GLY A 181 -30.88 9.88 -9.44
N LEU A 182 -30.94 8.63 -9.87
CA LEU A 182 -30.15 7.54 -9.34
C LEU A 182 -29.68 6.67 -10.49
N ALA A 183 -28.36 6.49 -10.60
CA ALA A 183 -27.75 5.60 -11.56
C ALA A 183 -26.86 4.58 -10.86
N TYR A 184 -26.73 3.42 -11.47
CA TYR A 184 -25.87 2.32 -11.03
C TYR A 184 -24.84 2.04 -12.11
N GLY A 185 -23.58 1.93 -11.72
CA GLY A 185 -22.53 1.46 -12.61
C GLY A 185 -22.37 -0.04 -12.52
N ASP A 186 -22.09 -0.67 -13.65
CA ASP A 186 -21.74 -2.08 -13.68
C ASP A 186 -20.40 -2.33 -13.00
N ASN A 187 -20.28 -3.51 -12.40
CA ASN A 187 -19.01 -3.97 -11.87
C ASN A 187 -18.01 -4.13 -13.01
N THR A 188 -16.88 -3.48 -12.90
CA THR A 188 -15.87 -3.50 -13.95
C THR A 188 -14.49 -3.78 -13.39
N ALA A 189 -13.66 -4.45 -14.17
CA ALA A 189 -12.27 -4.68 -13.84
C ALA A 189 -11.38 -4.46 -15.08
N LYS A 190 -10.27 -3.76 -14.87
CA LYS A 190 -9.30 -3.48 -15.93
C LYS A 190 -7.88 -3.78 -15.48
N TRP A 191 -7.07 -4.26 -16.42
CA TRP A 191 -5.64 -4.39 -16.23
C TRP A 191 -4.93 -3.12 -16.69
N ASN A 192 -4.00 -2.67 -15.87
CA ASN A 192 -3.16 -1.50 -16.14
C ASN A 192 -1.70 -1.90 -15.95
N LEU A 193 -0.81 -1.22 -16.66
CA LEU A 193 0.62 -1.31 -16.38
C LEU A 193 0.91 -0.73 -15.00
N ALA A 194 1.70 -1.45 -14.21
CA ALA A 194 2.18 -1.01 -12.91
C ALA A 194 3.70 -0.98 -12.90
N TRP A 195 4.27 -0.06 -12.13
CA TRP A 195 5.72 0.05 -11.94
C TRP A 195 6.01 0.55 -10.51
N ALA A 196 7.19 0.26 -10.03
CA ALA A 196 7.66 0.63 -8.69
C ALA A 196 9.13 1.09 -8.76
#